data_d34fd2a5e32340743d5a2daeafb09bb5
#
_entry.id   d34fd2a5e32340743d5a2daeafb09bb5
#
_cell.length_a   1.000
_cell.length_b   1.000
_cell.length_c   1.000
_cell.angle_alpha   90.00
_cell.angle_beta   90.00
_cell.angle_gamma   90.00
#
_symmetry.space_group_name_H-M   'P 1'
#
loop_
_entity.id
_entity.type
_entity.pdbx_description
1 polymer ?
#
loop_
_entity_poly.entity_id
_entity_poly.type
_entity_poly.pdbx_seq_one_letter_code
_entity_poly.pdbx_strand_id
1 'polypeptide(L)'
;MVQRKKEALHVLIGITPSGEKHVVDYGIYPNESTLAYKELLDHAKQRGLEDILLFVGDGFQGLQQACQEIYPRARFQRCWVHITRMVRMLIRKHDIAPVLAQLKLIYTANTTQVAEAALYNFLETWSSKYPKITNTLFDMTDLFTFLEFPESIRSSIYSNNLIEGWNKHLKRRISHKEQFPSIESLDTFVCTFASEYNAKFFGKIHRGFGAAFSQLQNMFGN
;
A
#
# COMPACT_ATOMS: atom_id res chain seq x y z
N MET A 1 24.88 -26.86 -12.29
CA MET A 1 24.36 -26.02 -11.19
C MET A 1 23.22 -25.18 -11.75
N VAL A 2 21.98 -25.41 -11.35
CA VAL A 2 20.85 -24.57 -11.75
C VAL A 2 20.98 -23.28 -10.95
N GLN A 3 21.24 -22.16 -11.64
CA GLN A 3 21.27 -20.84 -11.02
C GLN A 3 19.86 -20.51 -10.48
N ARG A 4 19.73 -20.37 -9.15
CA ARG A 4 18.49 -19.92 -8.52
C ARG A 4 18.23 -18.46 -8.95
N LYS A 5 17.30 -18.22 -9.84
CA LYS A 5 16.80 -16.88 -10.14
C LYS A 5 15.84 -16.44 -9.01
N LYS A 6 16.06 -15.25 -8.47
CA LYS A 6 15.09 -14.60 -7.59
C LYS A 6 14.20 -13.75 -8.48
N GLU A 7 12.91 -14.02 -8.46
CA GLU A 7 11.91 -13.21 -9.15
C GLU A 7 11.13 -12.36 -8.11
N ALA A 8 10.74 -11.16 -8.50
CA ALA A 8 9.87 -10.28 -7.74
C ALA A 8 8.42 -10.47 -8.19
N LEU A 9 7.55 -10.81 -7.26
CA LEU A 9 6.11 -10.86 -7.51
C LEU A 9 5.48 -9.55 -7.08
N HIS A 10 4.94 -8.80 -8.05
CA HIS A 10 4.16 -7.60 -7.82
C HIS A 10 2.68 -7.93 -7.90
N VAL A 11 1.89 -7.39 -6.98
CA VAL A 11 0.45 -7.66 -6.92
C VAL A 11 -0.32 -6.37 -6.75
N LEU A 12 -1.35 -6.18 -7.53
CA LEU A 12 -2.31 -5.09 -7.43
C LEU A 12 -3.59 -5.61 -6.78
N ILE A 13 -3.88 -5.13 -5.58
CA ILE A 13 -5.12 -5.43 -4.86
C ILE A 13 -5.94 -4.16 -4.77
N GLY A 14 -7.16 -4.18 -5.29
CA GLY A 14 -8.09 -3.07 -5.24
C GLY A 14 -9.28 -3.32 -4.33
N ILE A 15 -9.92 -2.22 -3.91
CA ILE A 15 -11.26 -2.21 -3.32
C ILE A 15 -12.12 -1.34 -4.21
N THR A 16 -13.24 -1.87 -4.67
CA THR A 16 -14.24 -1.11 -5.43
C THR A 16 -14.93 -0.08 -4.53
N PRO A 17 -15.58 0.95 -5.08
CA PRO A 17 -16.42 1.86 -4.30
C PRO A 17 -17.50 1.14 -3.47
N SER A 18 -18.03 0.01 -3.97
CA SER A 18 -18.96 -0.84 -3.24
C SER A 18 -18.33 -1.61 -2.08
N GLY A 19 -16.99 -1.63 -1.99
CA GLY A 19 -16.24 -2.27 -0.91
C GLY A 19 -15.79 -3.69 -1.19
N GLU A 20 -15.94 -4.20 -2.41
CA GLU A 20 -15.46 -5.53 -2.78
C GLU A 20 -13.95 -5.51 -3.02
N LYS A 21 -13.25 -6.50 -2.46
CA LYS A 21 -11.80 -6.66 -2.60
C LYS A 21 -11.46 -7.64 -3.70
N HIS A 22 -10.55 -7.22 -4.58
CA HIS A 22 -10.05 -8.06 -5.65
C HIS A 22 -8.53 -7.98 -5.77
N VAL A 23 -7.88 -9.12 -6.05
CA VAL A 23 -6.61 -9.12 -6.75
C VAL A 23 -6.95 -8.73 -8.19
N VAL A 24 -6.58 -7.53 -8.57
CA VAL A 24 -6.89 -6.92 -9.87
C VAL A 24 -5.94 -7.47 -10.93
N ASP A 25 -4.65 -7.49 -10.56
CA ASP A 25 -3.59 -7.97 -11.43
C ASP A 25 -2.35 -8.37 -10.63
N TYR A 26 -1.43 -9.08 -11.28
CA TYR A 26 -0.11 -9.38 -10.75
C TYR A 26 0.90 -9.55 -11.88
N GLY A 27 2.17 -9.42 -11.58
CA GLY A 27 3.26 -9.67 -12.52
C GLY A 27 4.47 -10.29 -11.82
N ILE A 28 5.20 -11.12 -12.55
CA ILE A 28 6.45 -11.74 -12.09
C ILE A 28 7.59 -11.08 -12.87
N TYR A 29 8.49 -10.42 -12.16
CA TYR A 29 9.55 -9.63 -12.75
C TYR A 29 10.91 -10.03 -12.19
N PRO A 30 12.03 -9.81 -12.91
CA PRO A 30 13.37 -10.12 -12.40
C PRO A 30 13.74 -9.33 -11.13
N ASN A 31 13.20 -8.12 -10.98
CA ASN A 31 13.43 -7.23 -9.85
C ASN A 31 12.31 -6.20 -9.69
N GLU A 32 12.31 -5.50 -8.57
CA GLU A 32 11.48 -4.33 -8.35
C GLU A 32 12.05 -3.13 -9.11
N SER A 33 11.26 -2.53 -10.00
CA SER A 33 11.66 -1.39 -10.81
C SER A 33 10.46 -0.53 -11.24
N THR A 34 10.72 0.71 -11.63
CA THR A 34 9.69 1.59 -12.20
C THR A 34 9.04 0.97 -13.43
N LEU A 35 9.84 0.31 -14.28
CA LEU A 35 9.35 -0.34 -15.49
C LEU A 35 8.39 -1.48 -15.16
N ALA A 36 8.74 -2.33 -14.19
CA ALA A 36 7.87 -3.43 -13.75
C ALA A 36 6.51 -2.93 -13.25
N TYR A 37 6.48 -1.83 -12.49
CA TYR A 37 5.23 -1.21 -12.05
C TYR A 37 4.44 -0.59 -13.21
N LYS A 38 5.11 0.06 -14.17
CA LYS A 38 4.43 0.59 -15.36
C LYS A 38 3.78 -0.51 -16.18
N GLU A 39 4.50 -1.59 -16.45
CA GLU A 39 3.97 -2.74 -17.19
C GLU A 39 2.77 -3.36 -16.49
N LEU A 40 2.83 -3.54 -15.16
CA LEU A 40 1.72 -4.06 -14.37
C LEU A 40 0.49 -3.15 -14.44
N LEU A 41 0.67 -1.83 -14.28
CA LEU A 41 -0.42 -0.86 -14.29
C LEU A 41 -1.02 -0.69 -15.71
N ASP A 42 -0.19 -0.70 -16.74
CA ASP A 42 -0.64 -0.69 -18.14
C ASP A 42 -1.45 -1.94 -18.47
N HIS A 43 -0.99 -3.11 -18.04
CA HIS A 43 -1.72 -4.35 -18.24
C HIS A 43 -3.08 -4.32 -17.53
N ALA A 44 -3.12 -3.84 -16.28
CA ALA A 44 -4.37 -3.66 -15.55
C ALA A 44 -5.33 -2.69 -16.27
N LYS A 45 -4.80 -1.59 -16.84
CA LYS A 45 -5.58 -0.62 -17.61
C LYS A 45 -6.15 -1.21 -18.88
N GLN A 46 -5.35 -1.98 -19.63
CA GLN A 46 -5.80 -2.68 -20.85
C GLN A 46 -6.89 -3.72 -20.55
N ARG A 47 -6.93 -4.27 -19.34
CA ARG A 47 -7.95 -5.18 -18.85
C ARG A 47 -9.22 -4.49 -18.32
N GLY A 48 -9.31 -3.17 -18.41
CA GLY A 48 -10.51 -2.41 -18.06
C GLY A 48 -10.45 -1.71 -16.69
N LEU A 49 -9.29 -1.63 -16.03
CA LEU A 49 -9.12 -0.79 -14.85
C LEU A 49 -8.92 0.67 -15.31
N GLU A 50 -10.00 1.39 -15.59
CA GLU A 50 -9.95 2.71 -16.24
C GLU A 50 -9.60 3.82 -15.23
N ASP A 51 -10.22 3.80 -14.05
CA ASP A 51 -10.10 4.85 -13.05
C ASP A 51 -9.68 4.32 -11.68
N ILE A 52 -8.76 5.04 -11.05
CA ILE A 52 -8.30 4.79 -9.67
C ILE A 52 -8.34 6.12 -8.91
N LEU A 53 -8.96 6.13 -7.74
CA LEU A 53 -8.98 7.30 -6.86
C LEU A 53 -7.70 7.41 -6.02
N LEU A 54 -7.18 6.29 -5.55
CA LEU A 54 -6.08 6.27 -4.59
C LEU A 54 -5.21 5.03 -4.76
N PHE A 55 -3.91 5.25 -4.86
CA PHE A 55 -2.89 4.23 -4.62
C PHE A 55 -2.37 4.32 -3.19
N VAL A 56 -2.14 3.17 -2.58
CA VAL A 56 -1.48 3.07 -1.27
C VAL A 56 -0.24 2.22 -1.40
N GLY A 57 0.93 2.81 -1.16
CA GLY A 57 2.22 2.13 -1.35
C GLY A 57 3.23 2.45 -0.25
N ASP A 58 4.37 1.77 -0.27
CA ASP A 58 5.47 1.96 0.70
C ASP A 58 6.28 3.25 0.45
N GLY A 59 6.00 3.93 -0.66
CA GLY A 59 6.70 5.16 -1.05
C GLY A 59 7.95 4.91 -1.88
N PHE A 60 8.11 3.71 -2.46
CA PHE A 60 9.11 3.50 -3.50
C PHE A 60 8.87 4.50 -4.64
N GLN A 61 9.88 5.31 -4.94
CA GLN A 61 9.74 6.41 -5.89
C GLN A 61 9.32 5.92 -7.29
N GLY A 62 9.82 4.76 -7.71
CA GLY A 62 9.45 4.16 -8.99
C GLY A 62 7.99 3.73 -9.08
N LEU A 63 7.38 3.29 -7.97
CA LEU A 63 5.94 3.00 -7.90
C LEU A 63 5.12 4.29 -8.02
N GLN A 64 5.47 5.32 -7.26
CA GLN A 64 4.77 6.60 -7.30
C GLN A 64 4.83 7.23 -8.70
N GLN A 65 5.99 7.21 -9.34
CA GLN A 65 6.16 7.67 -10.72
C GLN A 65 5.30 6.87 -11.71
N ALA A 66 5.28 5.54 -11.61
CA ALA A 66 4.46 4.69 -12.47
C ALA A 66 2.96 4.98 -12.28
N CYS A 67 2.49 5.13 -11.03
CA CYS A 67 1.11 5.51 -10.74
C CYS A 67 0.73 6.84 -11.38
N GLN A 68 1.57 7.85 -11.25
CA GLN A 68 1.31 9.19 -11.76
C GLN A 68 1.30 9.24 -13.31
N GLU A 69 2.16 8.46 -13.97
CA GLU A 69 2.21 8.40 -15.43
C GLU A 69 1.01 7.66 -16.03
N ILE A 70 0.60 6.52 -15.46
CA ILE A 70 -0.48 5.68 -16.01
C ILE A 70 -1.86 6.17 -15.59
N TYR A 71 -1.97 6.67 -14.34
CA TYR A 71 -3.23 7.18 -13.75
C TYR A 71 -3.02 8.58 -13.16
N PRO A 72 -2.86 9.62 -13.99
CA PRO A 72 -2.47 10.96 -13.53
C PRO A 72 -3.50 11.63 -12.61
N ARG A 73 -4.75 11.18 -12.62
CA ARG A 73 -5.80 11.68 -11.71
C ARG A 73 -5.83 10.96 -10.36
N ALA A 74 -5.16 9.80 -10.26
CA ALA A 74 -5.11 9.04 -9.02
C ALA A 74 -4.21 9.73 -8.00
N ARG A 75 -4.68 9.77 -6.75
CA ARG A 75 -3.88 10.24 -5.63
C ARG A 75 -2.97 9.12 -5.12
N PHE A 76 -1.93 9.49 -4.40
CA PHE A 76 -1.03 8.54 -3.75
C PHE A 76 -1.03 8.75 -2.24
N GLN A 77 -1.04 7.68 -1.47
CA GLN A 77 -0.89 7.67 -0.02
C GLN A 77 0.33 6.83 0.37
N ARG A 78 1.27 7.40 1.10
CA ARG A 78 2.35 6.62 1.70
C ARG A 78 1.83 5.78 2.87
N CYS A 79 2.20 4.51 2.87
CA CYS A 79 1.77 3.58 3.90
C CYS A 79 2.36 3.90 5.26
N TRP A 80 1.54 4.27 6.23
CA TRP A 80 1.96 4.58 7.60
C TRP A 80 2.54 3.37 8.34
N VAL A 81 2.17 2.14 7.98
CA VAL A 81 2.79 0.94 8.54
C VAL A 81 4.26 0.82 8.13
N HIS A 82 4.59 1.12 6.87
CA HIS A 82 5.98 1.14 6.40
C HIS A 82 6.78 2.27 7.04
N ILE A 83 6.21 3.47 7.15
CA ILE A 83 6.84 4.60 7.86
C ILE A 83 7.12 4.23 9.31
N THR A 84 6.13 3.70 10.02
CA THR A 84 6.27 3.28 11.43
C THR A 84 7.35 2.21 11.59
N ARG A 85 7.41 1.25 10.67
CA ARG A 85 8.41 0.18 10.67
C ARG A 85 9.81 0.72 10.41
N MET A 86 9.96 1.63 9.44
CA MET A 86 11.22 2.33 9.17
C MET A 86 11.71 3.10 10.40
N VAL A 87 10.86 3.90 11.02
CA VAL A 87 11.20 4.66 12.23
C VAL A 87 11.64 3.72 13.35
N ARG A 88 10.86 2.65 13.59
CA ARG A 88 11.18 1.66 14.65
C ARG A 88 12.57 1.02 14.49
N MET A 89 13.03 0.80 13.26
CA MET A 89 14.36 0.22 13.01
C MET A 89 15.51 1.19 13.27
N LEU A 90 15.24 2.49 13.26
CA LEU A 90 16.25 3.54 13.37
C LEU A 90 16.36 4.16 14.78
N ILE A 91 15.47 3.78 15.70
CA ILE A 91 15.43 4.31 17.06
C ILE A 91 15.95 3.32 18.10
N ARG A 92 16.40 3.84 19.23
CA ARG A 92 16.85 3.02 20.37
C ARG A 92 15.67 2.31 21.04
N LYS A 93 15.91 1.13 21.58
CA LYS A 93 14.86 0.26 22.17
C LYS A 93 14.00 0.97 23.22
N HIS A 94 14.59 1.82 24.08
CA HIS A 94 13.88 2.53 25.14
C HIS A 94 12.99 3.67 24.62
N ASP A 95 13.24 4.18 23.41
CA ASP A 95 12.43 5.24 22.79
C ASP A 95 11.29 4.70 21.92
N ILE A 96 11.22 3.39 21.68
CA ILE A 96 10.22 2.81 20.77
C ILE A 96 8.80 3.20 21.21
N ALA A 97 8.45 3.02 22.47
CA ALA A 97 7.11 3.28 22.96
C ALA A 97 6.69 4.76 22.81
N PRO A 98 7.46 5.74 23.30
CA PRO A 98 7.08 7.16 23.18
C PRO A 98 7.10 7.65 21.72
N VAL A 99 8.07 7.25 20.91
CA VAL A 99 8.12 7.64 19.48
C VAL A 99 6.92 7.10 18.72
N LEU A 100 6.60 5.81 18.88
CA LEU A 100 5.46 5.23 18.18
C LEU A 100 4.11 5.77 18.66
N ALA A 101 4.00 6.14 19.94
CA ALA A 101 2.81 6.80 20.46
C ALA A 101 2.58 8.17 19.79
N GLN A 102 3.61 8.98 19.63
CA GLN A 102 3.51 10.26 18.93
C GLN A 102 3.25 10.09 17.43
N LEU A 103 3.91 9.15 16.74
CA LEU A 103 3.60 8.85 15.35
C LEU A 103 2.12 8.46 15.17
N LYS A 104 1.56 7.70 16.12
CA LYS A 104 0.16 7.31 16.07
C LYS A 104 -0.78 8.50 16.05
N LEU A 105 -0.48 9.57 16.77
CA LEU A 105 -1.31 10.78 16.77
C LEU A 105 -1.40 11.41 15.38
N ILE A 106 -0.36 11.28 14.56
CA ILE A 106 -0.32 11.84 13.21
C ILE A 106 -1.34 11.12 12.31
N TYR A 107 -1.24 9.79 12.20
CA TYR A 107 -2.09 9.03 11.26
C TYR A 107 -3.49 8.65 11.81
N THR A 108 -3.77 8.99 13.06
CA THR A 108 -5.12 8.88 13.64
C THR A 108 -5.83 10.23 13.77
N ALA A 109 -5.23 11.30 13.29
CA ALA A 109 -5.82 12.62 13.27
C ALA A 109 -7.07 12.66 12.37
N ASN A 110 -8.06 13.48 12.75
CA ASN A 110 -9.32 13.60 12.03
C ASN A 110 -9.28 14.66 10.91
N THR A 111 -8.34 15.60 10.98
CA THR A 111 -8.16 16.67 9.99
C THR A 111 -6.69 16.82 9.63
N THR A 112 -6.43 17.40 8.44
CA THR A 112 -5.08 17.69 7.97
C THR A 112 -4.35 18.63 8.93
N GLN A 113 -5.01 19.65 9.45
CA GLN A 113 -4.42 20.61 10.39
C GLN A 113 -3.94 19.93 11.69
N VAL A 114 -4.75 19.00 12.22
CA VAL A 114 -4.38 18.24 13.42
C VAL A 114 -3.22 17.28 13.14
N ALA A 115 -3.23 16.65 11.95
CA ALA A 115 -2.14 15.77 11.52
C ALA A 115 -0.82 16.52 11.34
N GLU A 116 -0.86 17.70 10.70
CA GLU A 116 0.30 18.57 10.50
C GLU A 116 0.86 19.08 11.85
N ALA A 117 -0.02 19.52 12.75
CA ALA A 117 0.40 19.95 14.10
C ALA A 117 1.06 18.79 14.88
N ALA A 118 0.50 17.59 14.77
CA ALA A 118 1.08 16.40 15.40
C ALA A 118 2.44 16.02 14.78
N LEU A 119 2.59 16.14 13.46
CA LEU A 119 3.85 15.94 12.76
C LEU A 119 4.89 16.97 13.21
N TYR A 120 4.52 18.25 13.22
CA TYR A 120 5.42 19.32 13.67
C TYR A 120 5.93 19.07 15.10
N ASN A 121 5.03 18.77 16.04
CA ASN A 121 5.40 18.42 17.42
C ASN A 121 6.33 17.19 17.50
N PHE A 122 6.09 16.19 16.67
CA PHE A 122 6.98 15.03 16.55
C PHE A 122 8.39 15.46 16.09
N LEU A 123 8.47 16.25 15.03
CA LEU A 123 9.74 16.74 14.47
C LEU A 123 10.50 17.57 15.51
N GLU A 124 9.83 18.49 16.20
CA GLU A 124 10.43 19.31 17.24
C GLU A 124 10.96 18.46 18.40
N THR A 125 10.18 17.50 18.87
CA THR A 125 10.55 16.63 20.00
C THR A 125 11.76 15.76 19.70
N TRP A 126 11.90 15.25 18.49
CA TRP A 126 12.87 14.21 18.15
C TRP A 126 14.02 14.66 17.25
N SER A 127 14.02 15.90 16.73
CA SER A 127 15.02 16.38 15.78
C SER A 127 16.46 16.34 16.33
N SER A 128 16.66 16.70 17.60
CA SER A 128 17.99 16.66 18.20
C SER A 128 18.53 15.25 18.41
N LYS A 129 17.64 14.29 18.68
CA LYS A 129 18.02 12.91 18.99
C LYS A 129 18.07 12.01 17.74
N TYR A 130 17.17 12.24 16.80
CA TYR A 130 16.99 11.44 15.59
C TYR A 130 16.86 12.31 14.31
N PRO A 131 17.86 13.16 14.00
CA PRO A 131 17.76 14.12 12.90
C PRO A 131 17.51 13.43 11.55
N LYS A 132 18.07 12.25 11.31
CA LYS A 132 17.85 11.49 10.08
C LYS A 132 16.36 11.12 9.90
N ILE A 133 15.68 10.71 10.97
CA ILE A 133 14.26 10.33 10.91
C ILE A 133 13.41 11.56 10.67
N THR A 134 13.64 12.63 11.41
CA THR A 134 12.86 13.86 11.30
C THR A 134 13.02 14.52 9.95
N ASN A 135 14.22 14.59 9.39
CA ASN A 135 14.45 15.11 8.05
C ASN A 135 13.76 14.22 6.99
N THR A 136 13.88 12.90 7.13
CA THR A 136 13.18 11.98 6.19
C THR A 136 11.67 12.18 6.22
N LEU A 137 11.06 12.33 7.41
CA LEU A 137 9.61 12.57 7.51
C LEU A 137 9.20 13.95 7.01
N PHE A 138 10.03 14.97 7.25
CA PHE A 138 9.80 16.32 6.75
C PHE A 138 9.78 16.40 5.22
N ASP A 139 10.66 15.65 4.55
CA ASP A 139 10.77 15.59 3.10
C ASP A 139 9.72 14.69 2.44
N MET A 140 8.97 13.91 3.23
CA MET A 140 7.94 13.02 2.67
C MET A 140 6.69 13.79 2.23
N THR A 141 6.27 13.57 1.00
CA THR A 141 4.97 13.96 0.48
C THR A 141 3.93 12.85 0.71
N ASP A 142 2.66 13.14 0.44
CA ASP A 142 1.56 12.16 0.41
C ASP A 142 1.32 11.41 1.75
N LEU A 143 1.63 12.08 2.88
CA LEU A 143 1.42 11.53 4.21
C LEU A 143 -0.05 11.57 4.64
N PHE A 144 -0.81 12.57 4.16
CA PHE A 144 -2.14 12.91 4.64
C PHE A 144 -3.25 12.75 3.61
N THR A 145 -2.94 12.21 2.44
CA THR A 145 -3.90 12.02 1.33
C THR A 145 -5.14 11.22 1.77
N PHE A 146 -4.98 10.28 2.70
CA PHE A 146 -6.11 9.51 3.25
C PHE A 146 -7.18 10.39 3.94
N LEU A 147 -6.80 11.59 4.43
CA LEU A 147 -7.73 12.53 5.08
C LEU A 147 -8.70 13.22 4.10
N GLU A 148 -8.38 13.21 2.82
CA GLU A 148 -9.26 13.70 1.75
C GLU A 148 -10.43 12.74 1.45
N PHE A 149 -10.39 11.54 2.00
CA PHE A 149 -11.38 10.49 1.81
C PHE A 149 -12.37 10.40 2.99
N PRO A 150 -13.54 9.77 2.78
CA PRO A 150 -14.54 9.58 3.82
C PRO A 150 -13.95 8.94 5.08
N GLU A 151 -14.31 9.48 6.25
CA GLU A 151 -13.76 9.05 7.54
C GLU A 151 -13.90 7.54 7.77
N SER A 152 -15.03 6.97 7.36
CA SER A 152 -15.36 5.56 7.56
C SER A 152 -14.34 4.58 6.92
N ILE A 153 -13.60 5.01 5.88
CA ILE A 153 -12.61 4.16 5.18
C ILE A 153 -11.17 4.51 5.51
N ARG A 154 -10.88 5.63 6.18
CA ARG A 154 -9.51 6.11 6.42
C ARG A 154 -8.63 5.06 7.08
N SER A 155 -9.17 4.32 8.05
CA SER A 155 -8.43 3.23 8.71
C SER A 155 -8.02 2.08 7.78
N SER A 156 -8.65 1.97 6.60
CA SER A 156 -8.34 0.95 5.60
C SER A 156 -7.36 1.43 4.52
N ILE A 157 -7.20 2.75 4.37
CA ILE A 157 -6.44 3.35 3.26
C ILE A 157 -5.18 4.12 3.68
N TYR A 158 -4.95 4.37 4.98
CA TYR A 158 -3.67 4.94 5.41
C TYR A 158 -2.53 3.91 5.41
N SER A 159 -2.85 2.63 5.12
CA SER A 159 -1.87 1.55 5.12
C SER A 159 -2.17 0.49 4.05
N ASN A 160 -1.17 -0.27 3.66
CA ASN A 160 -1.28 -1.37 2.71
C ASN A 160 -1.53 -2.74 3.39
N ASN A 161 -2.25 -2.76 4.50
CA ASN A 161 -2.57 -4.00 5.25
C ASN A 161 -3.19 -5.11 4.39
N LEU A 162 -3.89 -4.75 3.32
CA LEU A 162 -4.47 -5.73 2.38
C LEU A 162 -3.39 -6.56 1.69
N ILE A 163 -2.39 -5.90 1.13
CA ILE A 163 -1.24 -6.55 0.49
C ILE A 163 -0.42 -7.35 1.51
N GLU A 164 -0.21 -6.79 2.71
CA GLU A 164 0.49 -7.54 3.77
C GLU A 164 -0.25 -8.81 4.17
N GLY A 165 -1.58 -8.73 4.29
CA GLY A 165 -2.44 -9.88 4.55
C GLY A 165 -2.35 -10.94 3.44
N TRP A 166 -2.44 -10.53 2.18
CA TRP A 166 -2.31 -11.39 1.02
C TRP A 166 -0.93 -12.06 0.98
N ASN A 167 0.15 -11.28 1.14
CA ASN A 167 1.52 -11.78 1.18
C ASN A 167 1.75 -12.79 2.30
N LYS A 168 1.15 -12.57 3.48
CA LYS A 168 1.23 -13.52 4.60
C LYS A 168 0.57 -14.86 4.27
N HIS A 169 -0.57 -14.83 3.61
CA HIS A 169 -1.27 -16.04 3.17
C HIS A 169 -0.49 -16.76 2.05
N LEU A 170 0.00 -16.02 1.08
CA LEU A 170 0.86 -16.55 0.03
C LEU A 170 2.10 -17.24 0.60
N LYS A 171 2.84 -16.56 1.48
CA LYS A 171 4.03 -17.13 2.14
C LYS A 171 3.73 -18.43 2.89
N ARG A 172 2.59 -18.53 3.55
CA ARG A 172 2.17 -19.78 4.21
C ARG A 172 1.92 -20.91 3.20
N ARG A 173 1.33 -20.61 2.05
CA ARG A 173 1.07 -21.59 1.00
C ARG A 173 2.37 -22.12 0.35
N ILE A 174 3.38 -21.27 0.21
CA ILE A 174 4.67 -21.63 -0.38
C ILE A 174 5.72 -22.09 0.63
N SER A 175 5.45 -22.00 1.94
CA SER A 175 6.44 -22.30 3.00
C SER A 175 7.01 -23.72 2.94
N HIS A 176 6.28 -24.66 2.34
CA HIS A 176 6.72 -26.07 2.16
C HIS A 176 7.32 -26.33 0.77
N LYS A 177 7.41 -25.28 -0.07
CA LYS A 177 8.02 -25.40 -1.40
C LYS A 177 9.39 -24.72 -1.39
N GLU A 178 10.44 -25.46 -1.68
CA GLU A 178 11.79 -24.88 -1.75
C GLU A 178 11.95 -23.96 -2.96
N GLN A 179 11.33 -24.33 -4.09
CA GLN A 179 11.36 -23.55 -5.34
C GLN A 179 10.22 -24.00 -6.27
N PHE A 180 9.89 -23.16 -7.24
CA PHE A 180 9.05 -23.53 -8.37
C PHE A 180 9.93 -24.08 -9.51
N PRO A 181 9.51 -25.14 -10.21
CA PRO A 181 10.29 -25.73 -11.30
C PRO A 181 10.46 -24.80 -12.50
N SER A 182 9.50 -23.88 -12.74
CA SER A 182 9.57 -22.88 -13.81
C SER A 182 8.75 -21.63 -13.46
N ILE A 183 8.89 -20.58 -14.26
CA ILE A 183 8.11 -19.34 -14.12
C ILE A 183 6.63 -19.63 -14.39
N GLU A 184 6.32 -20.47 -15.37
CA GLU A 184 4.94 -20.87 -15.70
C GLU A 184 4.27 -21.60 -14.53
N SER A 185 5.02 -22.42 -13.80
CA SER A 185 4.53 -23.09 -12.59
C SER A 185 4.27 -22.12 -11.44
N LEU A 186 5.10 -21.09 -11.29
CA LEU A 186 4.86 -20.00 -10.36
C LEU A 186 3.65 -19.17 -10.76
N ASP A 187 3.54 -18.83 -12.03
CA ASP A 187 2.41 -18.06 -12.58
C ASP A 187 1.08 -18.79 -12.36
N THR A 188 1.00 -20.08 -12.74
CA THR A 188 -0.20 -20.90 -12.51
C THR A 188 -0.57 -20.94 -11.03
N PHE A 189 0.41 -21.06 -10.15
CA PHE A 189 0.17 -21.05 -8.70
C PHE A 189 -0.37 -19.71 -8.22
N VAL A 190 0.20 -18.59 -8.64
CA VAL A 190 -0.24 -17.24 -8.26
C VAL A 190 -1.62 -16.95 -8.82
N CYS A 191 -1.89 -17.32 -10.08
CA CYS A 191 -3.21 -17.20 -10.71
C CYS A 191 -4.29 -17.94 -9.93
N THR A 192 -4.03 -19.19 -9.57
CA THR A 192 -4.96 -19.99 -8.76
C THR A 192 -5.19 -19.35 -7.39
N PHE A 193 -4.13 -18.90 -6.73
CA PHE A 193 -4.23 -18.27 -5.43
C PHE A 193 -4.99 -16.94 -5.48
N ALA A 194 -4.81 -16.12 -6.53
CA ALA A 194 -5.55 -14.89 -6.77
C ALA A 194 -7.05 -15.17 -7.01
N SER A 195 -7.35 -16.20 -7.80
CA SER A 195 -8.74 -16.63 -8.08
C SER A 195 -9.45 -17.10 -6.81
N GLU A 196 -8.80 -17.92 -6.00
CA GLU A 196 -9.33 -18.34 -4.67
C GLU A 196 -9.56 -17.15 -3.74
N TYR A 197 -8.65 -16.16 -3.75
CA TYR A 197 -8.81 -14.96 -2.95
C TYR A 197 -10.03 -14.15 -3.41
N ASN A 198 -10.18 -13.94 -4.71
CA ASN A 198 -11.32 -13.21 -5.28
C ASN A 198 -12.64 -13.91 -4.97
N ALA A 199 -12.71 -15.24 -5.16
CA ALA A 199 -13.88 -16.04 -4.81
C ALA A 199 -14.23 -15.95 -3.32
N LYS A 200 -13.24 -15.98 -2.43
CA LYS A 200 -13.43 -15.86 -0.97
C LYS A 200 -14.05 -14.53 -0.56
N PHE A 201 -13.72 -13.44 -1.25
CA PHE A 201 -14.17 -12.09 -0.92
C PHE A 201 -15.30 -11.58 -1.81
N PHE A 202 -15.76 -12.36 -2.76
CA PHE A 202 -16.90 -12.04 -3.61
C PHE A 202 -18.15 -11.72 -2.76
N GLY A 203 -18.81 -10.61 -3.04
CA GLY A 203 -19.99 -10.13 -2.33
C GLY A 203 -19.75 -9.66 -0.90
N LYS A 204 -18.50 -9.60 -0.41
CA LYS A 204 -18.17 -9.13 0.94
C LYS A 204 -17.71 -7.68 0.91
N ILE A 205 -18.46 -6.83 1.59
CA ILE A 205 -18.18 -5.40 1.70
C ILE A 205 -17.08 -5.17 2.75
N HIS A 206 -15.99 -4.51 2.35
CA HIS A 206 -14.93 -4.12 3.27
C HIS A 206 -15.42 -3.04 4.23
N ARG A 207 -14.94 -3.12 5.48
CA ARG A 207 -15.36 -2.24 6.57
C ARG A 207 -15.29 -0.75 6.17
N GLY A 208 -16.40 -0.04 6.38
CA GLY A 208 -16.52 1.39 6.15
C GLY A 208 -16.92 1.78 4.72
N PHE A 209 -16.69 0.92 3.71
CA PHE A 209 -16.95 1.26 2.31
C PHE A 209 -18.44 1.38 1.98
N GLY A 210 -19.28 0.56 2.60
CA GLY A 210 -20.73 0.69 2.42
C GLY A 210 -21.26 2.07 2.82
N ALA A 211 -20.76 2.62 3.94
CA ALA A 211 -21.12 3.96 4.39
C ALA A 211 -20.53 5.09 3.50
N ALA A 212 -19.39 4.82 2.85
CA ALA A 212 -18.68 5.77 1.98
C ALA A 212 -19.12 5.71 0.53
N PHE A 213 -19.97 4.76 0.12
CA PHE A 213 -20.23 4.43 -1.28
C PHE A 213 -20.63 5.65 -2.13
N SER A 214 -21.65 6.40 -1.72
CA SER A 214 -22.11 7.57 -2.47
C SER A 214 -21.05 8.67 -2.57
N GLN A 215 -20.28 8.88 -1.51
CA GLN A 215 -19.19 9.85 -1.51
C GLN A 215 -18.06 9.42 -2.46
N LEU A 216 -17.69 8.14 -2.47
CA LEU A 216 -16.68 7.61 -3.37
C LEU A 216 -17.13 7.68 -4.83
N GLN A 217 -18.40 7.37 -5.12
CA GLN A 217 -18.94 7.52 -6.49
C GLN A 217 -18.85 8.96 -6.99
N ASN A 218 -19.17 9.95 -6.14
CA ASN A 218 -19.06 11.36 -6.52
C ASN A 218 -17.59 11.77 -6.80
N MET A 219 -16.61 11.13 -6.15
CA MET A 219 -15.18 11.39 -6.40
C MET A 219 -14.71 10.87 -7.77
N PHE A 220 -15.37 9.88 -8.37
CA PHE A 220 -15.09 9.43 -9.74
C PHE A 220 -15.68 10.35 -10.82
N GLY A 221 -16.76 11.09 -10.50
CA GLY A 221 -17.45 11.97 -11.44
C GLY A 221 -16.82 13.37 -11.59
N ASN A 222 -15.83 13.70 -10.76
CA ASN A 222 -15.07 14.95 -10.79
C ASN A 222 -13.64 14.69 -11.29
#